data_0dded31a9dc983f3973b26e3ea9878bb
#
_entry.id   0dded31a9dc983f3973b26e3ea9878bb
#
_cell.length_a   1.000
_cell.length_b   1.000
_cell.length_c   1.000
_cell.angle_alpha   90.00
_cell.angle_beta   90.00
_cell.angle_gamma   90.00
#
_symmetry.space_group_name_H-M   'P 1'
#
loop_
_entity.id
_entity.type
_entity.pdbx_description
1 polymer ?
#
loop_
_entity_poly.entity_id
_entity_poly.type
_entity_poly.pdbx_seq_one_letter_code
_entity_poly.pdbx_strand_id
1 'polypeptide(L)'
;PCNVCISDDKKHASILRLRDGSWDYVARGVRNSVGFDFHPTSQKLYFADNGRDWLGDDSPSCELNKVNQEGGFYGFPYKHATNVIDPEFGHIDSGFQFIDPIAELGAHVAPTGLQFYKGNMFPEFKNNIFITLHGSWNRSSKVGYKVIRVILDDSGNVASTQDFISGWLSGDKVSGRPSAPFIMRDGSILISDDQANAVYRVTSRSSY
;
A
#
# COMPACT_ATOMS: atom_id res chain seq x y z
N PRO A 1 -17.49 -8.85 -7.29
CA PRO A 1 -16.14 -8.31 -7.47
C PRO A 1 -15.40 -9.10 -8.55
N CYS A 2 -14.70 -8.42 -9.41
CA CYS A 2 -13.90 -9.02 -10.46
C CYS A 2 -12.41 -8.71 -10.22
N ASN A 3 -11.51 -9.53 -10.79
CA ASN A 3 -10.08 -9.28 -10.74
C ASN A 3 -9.71 -7.99 -11.50
N VAL A 4 -10.27 -7.85 -12.71
CA VAL A 4 -10.21 -6.66 -13.56
C VAL A 4 -11.54 -6.51 -14.29
N CYS A 5 -12.09 -5.30 -14.28
CA CYS A 5 -13.31 -4.97 -15.04
C CYS A 5 -13.52 -3.47 -15.13
N ILE A 6 -14.30 -3.05 -16.11
CA ILE A 6 -14.88 -1.71 -16.17
C ILE A 6 -16.23 -1.74 -15.43
N SER A 7 -16.49 -0.75 -14.61
CA SER A 7 -17.77 -0.58 -13.90
C SER A 7 -18.50 0.65 -14.37
N ASP A 8 -19.81 0.51 -14.52
CA ASP A 8 -20.70 1.65 -14.82
C ASP A 8 -20.90 2.56 -13.60
N ASP A 9 -20.70 2.04 -12.38
CA ASP A 9 -20.75 2.85 -11.17
C ASP A 9 -19.43 3.63 -11.01
N LYS A 10 -19.52 4.93 -11.20
CA LYS A 10 -18.39 5.87 -11.11
C LYS A 10 -17.73 5.93 -9.74
N LYS A 11 -18.34 5.35 -8.69
CA LYS A 11 -17.75 5.27 -7.35
C LYS A 11 -16.79 4.09 -7.21
N HIS A 12 -16.88 3.09 -8.05
CA HIS A 12 -15.95 1.97 -8.05
C HIS A 12 -14.56 2.40 -8.55
N ALA A 13 -13.54 1.64 -8.18
CA ALA A 13 -12.15 1.90 -8.52
C ALA A 13 -11.71 3.34 -8.17
N SER A 14 -12.12 3.84 -7.00
CA SER A 14 -11.84 5.20 -6.58
C SER A 14 -11.67 5.33 -5.06
N ILE A 15 -10.96 6.37 -4.65
CA ILE A 15 -10.96 6.90 -3.29
C ILE A 15 -11.82 8.16 -3.31
N LEU A 16 -12.84 8.19 -2.49
CA LEU A 16 -13.82 9.26 -2.41
C LEU A 16 -13.75 9.96 -1.07
N ARG A 17 -13.98 11.27 -1.08
CA ARG A 17 -14.17 12.07 0.12
C ARG A 17 -15.62 12.54 0.19
N LEU A 18 -16.27 12.30 1.32
CA LEU A 18 -17.59 12.88 1.61
C LEU A 18 -17.41 14.23 2.29
N ARG A 19 -17.95 15.29 1.69
CA ARG A 19 -17.97 16.64 2.27
C ARG A 19 -19.36 17.24 2.04
N ASP A 20 -19.98 17.70 3.09
CA ASP A 20 -21.28 18.41 3.07
C ASP A 20 -22.37 17.66 2.25
N GLY A 21 -22.39 16.32 2.39
CA GLY A 21 -23.31 15.45 1.66
C GLY A 21 -22.96 15.16 0.19
N SER A 22 -21.88 15.72 -0.32
CA SER A 22 -21.38 15.51 -1.67
C SER A 22 -20.12 14.65 -1.69
N TRP A 23 -19.94 13.88 -2.76
CA TRP A 23 -18.77 13.04 -2.98
C TRP A 23 -17.80 13.69 -3.96
N ASP A 24 -16.55 13.86 -3.51
CA ASP A 24 -15.44 14.31 -4.36
C ASP A 24 -14.50 13.15 -4.66
N TYR A 25 -13.99 13.09 -5.89
CA TYR A 25 -12.92 12.15 -6.23
C TYR A 25 -11.58 12.64 -5.68
N VAL A 26 -10.97 11.84 -4.81
CA VAL A 26 -9.57 12.03 -4.36
C VAL A 26 -8.61 11.32 -5.31
N ALA A 27 -8.92 10.07 -5.67
CA ALA A 27 -8.19 9.28 -6.67
C ALA A 27 -9.15 8.41 -7.46
N ARG A 28 -8.85 8.16 -8.74
CA ARG A 28 -9.57 7.27 -9.65
C ARG A 28 -8.61 6.25 -10.24
N GLY A 29 -9.14 5.16 -10.80
CA GLY A 29 -8.30 4.10 -11.35
C GLY A 29 -7.48 3.39 -10.27
N VAL A 30 -8.07 3.20 -9.09
CA VAL A 30 -7.51 2.48 -7.94
C VAL A 30 -8.17 1.10 -7.88
N ARG A 31 -7.37 0.02 -7.87
CA ARG A 31 -7.93 -1.33 -7.93
C ARG A 31 -8.45 -1.84 -6.58
N ASN A 32 -7.57 -1.92 -5.60
CA ASN A 32 -7.85 -2.51 -4.28
C ASN A 32 -6.92 -1.90 -3.23
N SER A 33 -7.19 -0.66 -2.87
CA SER A 33 -6.45 0.04 -1.83
C SER A 33 -7.07 -0.27 -0.47
N VAL A 34 -6.28 -0.86 0.43
CA VAL A 34 -6.70 -1.22 1.80
C VAL A 34 -6.06 -0.27 2.82
N GLY A 35 -4.77 0.00 2.68
CA GLY A 35 -4.00 0.86 3.58
C GLY A 35 -3.78 2.26 3.03
N PHE A 36 -4.07 3.26 3.86
CA PHE A 36 -3.76 4.66 3.54
C PHE A 36 -3.52 5.48 4.81
N ASP A 37 -2.77 6.58 4.68
CA ASP A 37 -2.62 7.58 5.75
C ASP A 37 -2.23 8.93 5.14
N PHE A 38 -2.36 9.99 5.94
CA PHE A 38 -1.99 11.35 5.56
C PHE A 38 -0.60 11.69 6.09
N HIS A 39 0.23 12.25 5.22
CA HIS A 39 1.55 12.72 5.61
C HIS A 39 1.43 13.76 6.75
N PRO A 40 2.17 13.63 7.85
CA PRO A 40 1.99 14.44 9.05
C PRO A 40 2.06 15.95 8.83
N THR A 41 2.92 16.40 7.93
CA THR A 41 3.14 17.84 7.67
C THR A 41 2.37 18.32 6.45
N SER A 42 2.50 17.66 5.30
CA SER A 42 1.90 18.14 4.04
C SER A 42 0.41 17.81 3.91
N GLN A 43 -0.12 16.93 4.76
CA GLN A 43 -1.50 16.40 4.73
C GLN A 43 -1.90 15.75 3.39
N LYS A 44 -0.93 15.44 2.53
CA LYS A 44 -1.16 14.67 1.32
C LYS A 44 -1.50 13.23 1.68
N LEU A 45 -2.44 12.66 0.96
CA LEU A 45 -2.82 11.25 1.08
C LEU A 45 -1.79 10.37 0.40
N TYR A 46 -1.37 9.31 1.10
CA TYR A 46 -0.64 8.17 0.55
C TYR A 46 -1.48 6.92 0.71
N PHE A 47 -1.48 6.07 -0.29
CA PHE A 47 -2.22 4.82 -0.26
C PHE A 47 -1.45 3.70 -0.95
N ALA A 48 -1.60 2.49 -0.45
CA ALA A 48 -1.08 1.30 -1.10
C ALA A 48 -2.19 0.66 -1.95
N ASP A 49 -1.85 0.16 -3.14
CA ASP A 49 -2.81 -0.51 -4.01
C ASP A 49 -2.31 -1.90 -4.43
N ASN A 50 -3.22 -2.87 -4.36
CA ASN A 50 -2.93 -4.26 -4.71
C ASN A 50 -3.04 -4.44 -6.22
N GLY A 51 -1.97 -4.93 -6.86
CA GLY A 51 -1.94 -5.29 -8.27
C GLY A 51 -2.95 -6.39 -8.63
N ARG A 52 -3.32 -6.50 -9.92
CA ARG A 52 -4.20 -7.55 -10.41
C ARG A 52 -3.55 -8.93 -10.32
N ASP A 53 -4.38 -9.97 -10.26
CA ASP A 53 -3.93 -11.36 -10.29
C ASP A 53 -3.79 -11.87 -11.74
N TRP A 54 -3.10 -13.01 -11.89
CA TRP A 54 -3.05 -13.83 -13.11
C TRP A 54 -2.27 -13.22 -14.28
N LEU A 55 -1.23 -12.41 -14.00
CA LEU A 55 -0.22 -11.99 -14.99
C LEU A 55 1.16 -12.61 -14.74
N GLY A 56 1.20 -13.72 -14.00
CA GLY A 56 2.42 -14.42 -13.63
C GLY A 56 2.93 -14.05 -12.24
N ASP A 57 4.05 -14.63 -11.85
CA ASP A 57 4.61 -14.52 -10.50
C ASP A 57 5.16 -13.12 -10.19
N ASP A 58 5.70 -12.44 -11.19
CA ASP A 58 6.46 -11.21 -11.01
C ASP A 58 5.76 -9.95 -11.55
N SER A 59 4.47 -10.08 -11.95
CA SER A 59 3.72 -8.97 -12.55
C SER A 59 2.23 -9.03 -12.21
N PRO A 60 1.58 -7.84 -12.06
CA PRO A 60 2.20 -6.53 -11.85
C PRO A 60 2.62 -6.33 -10.39
N SER A 61 3.49 -5.39 -10.14
CA SER A 61 3.80 -4.95 -8.78
C SER A 61 2.58 -4.35 -8.09
N CYS A 62 2.44 -4.56 -6.78
CA CYS A 62 1.63 -3.71 -5.92
C CYS A 62 2.29 -2.33 -5.78
N GLU A 63 1.53 -1.33 -5.40
CA GLU A 63 1.92 0.07 -5.53
C GLU A 63 1.89 0.82 -4.21
N LEU A 64 2.79 1.79 -4.06
CA LEU A 64 2.63 2.92 -3.15
C LEU A 64 2.36 4.17 -3.97
N ASN A 65 1.25 4.82 -3.70
CA ASN A 65 0.78 5.99 -4.40
C ASN A 65 0.72 7.22 -3.48
N LYS A 66 0.86 8.41 -4.08
CA LYS A 66 0.74 9.71 -3.41
C LYS A 66 -0.20 10.61 -4.20
N VAL A 67 -1.18 11.18 -3.53
CA VAL A 67 -2.10 12.12 -4.18
C VAL A 67 -1.46 13.50 -4.25
N ASN A 68 -0.95 13.83 -5.43
CA ASN A 68 -0.47 15.17 -5.76
C ASN A 68 -1.54 16.03 -6.41
N GLN A 69 -2.51 15.39 -7.12
CA GLN A 69 -3.62 16.02 -7.80
C GLN A 69 -4.90 15.28 -7.43
N GLU A 70 -5.85 15.97 -6.81
CA GLU A 70 -7.17 15.39 -6.51
C GLU A 70 -7.91 15.01 -7.80
N GLY A 71 -8.57 13.85 -7.77
CA GLY A 71 -9.26 13.29 -8.92
C GLY A 71 -8.34 12.71 -10.01
N GLY A 72 -7.04 12.64 -9.77
CA GLY A 72 -6.07 12.01 -10.66
C GLY A 72 -6.39 10.53 -10.92
N PHE A 73 -5.91 9.98 -12.06
CA PHE A 73 -6.20 8.63 -12.50
C PHE A 73 -4.96 7.73 -12.38
N TYR A 74 -5.02 6.67 -11.55
CA TYR A 74 -3.89 5.81 -11.16
C TYR A 74 -3.79 4.50 -11.98
N GLY A 75 -4.48 4.41 -13.09
CA GLY A 75 -4.25 3.40 -14.13
C GLY A 75 -5.32 2.33 -14.26
N PHE A 76 -5.83 1.75 -13.16
CA PHE A 76 -6.78 0.63 -13.22
C PHE A 76 -8.09 1.02 -13.96
N PRO A 77 -8.61 0.18 -14.87
CA PRO A 77 -8.17 -1.18 -15.23
C PRO A 77 -7.21 -1.22 -16.43
N TYR A 78 -6.76 -0.11 -16.98
CA TYR A 78 -6.05 -0.02 -18.26
C TYR A 78 -4.55 -0.24 -18.15
N LYS A 79 -3.98 0.16 -17.01
CA LYS A 79 -2.56 0.10 -16.70
C LYS A 79 -2.35 -0.28 -15.24
N HIS A 80 -1.28 -1.03 -14.94
CA HIS A 80 -0.86 -1.44 -13.60
C HIS A 80 0.59 -1.07 -13.39
N ALA A 81 0.97 -0.72 -12.17
CA ALA A 81 2.32 -0.27 -11.84
C ALA A 81 2.82 0.79 -12.84
N THR A 82 4.14 0.91 -13.02
CA THR A 82 4.68 1.94 -13.92
C THR A 82 4.50 1.59 -15.40
N ASN A 83 4.64 0.31 -15.78
CA ASN A 83 4.81 -0.05 -17.20
C ASN A 83 3.96 -1.23 -17.67
N VAL A 84 3.04 -1.75 -16.87
CA VAL A 84 2.26 -2.93 -17.24
C VAL A 84 0.92 -2.51 -17.83
N ILE A 85 0.83 -2.57 -19.15
CA ILE A 85 -0.44 -2.36 -19.87
C ILE A 85 -1.32 -3.58 -19.68
N ASP A 86 -2.58 -3.38 -19.30
CA ASP A 86 -3.53 -4.47 -19.10
C ASP A 86 -3.81 -5.19 -20.43
N PRO A 87 -3.72 -6.55 -20.49
CA PRO A 87 -3.91 -7.28 -21.72
C PRO A 87 -5.36 -7.27 -22.23
N GLU A 88 -6.35 -7.03 -21.33
CA GLU A 88 -7.77 -7.01 -21.70
C GLU A 88 -8.28 -5.59 -21.98
N PHE A 89 -7.83 -4.61 -21.20
CA PHE A 89 -8.39 -3.25 -21.24
C PHE A 89 -7.39 -2.19 -21.73
N GLY A 90 -6.10 -2.50 -21.74
CA GLY A 90 -5.04 -1.52 -22.05
C GLY A 90 -5.06 -1.00 -23.49
N HIS A 91 -5.79 -1.67 -24.42
CA HIS A 91 -5.99 -1.21 -25.79
C HIS A 91 -7.11 -0.16 -25.93
N ILE A 92 -7.89 0.05 -24.88
CA ILE A 92 -9.00 1.02 -24.89
C ILE A 92 -8.44 2.41 -24.61
N ASP A 93 -8.76 3.37 -25.46
CA ASP A 93 -8.48 4.78 -25.17
C ASP A 93 -9.37 5.25 -24.02
N SER A 94 -8.79 5.35 -22.85
CA SER A 94 -9.49 5.78 -21.64
C SER A 94 -9.77 7.27 -21.58
N GLY A 95 -9.07 8.07 -22.39
CA GLY A 95 -9.07 9.54 -22.31
C GLY A 95 -8.43 10.10 -21.02
N PHE A 96 -7.79 9.25 -20.19
CA PHE A 96 -7.16 9.69 -18.95
C PHE A 96 -5.63 9.75 -19.10
N GLN A 97 -5.03 10.74 -18.44
CA GLN A 97 -3.61 10.74 -18.17
C GLN A 97 -3.35 9.92 -16.90
N PHE A 98 -2.52 8.89 -17.01
CA PHE A 98 -2.20 8.01 -15.89
C PHE A 98 -1.11 8.63 -15.00
N ILE A 99 -1.31 8.48 -13.68
CA ILE A 99 -0.32 8.84 -12.66
C ILE A 99 0.39 7.56 -12.25
N ASP A 100 1.71 7.57 -12.36
CA ASP A 100 2.55 6.46 -11.93
C ASP A 100 2.66 6.39 -10.41
N PRO A 101 2.83 5.18 -9.83
CA PRO A 101 3.11 5.02 -8.42
C PRO A 101 4.46 5.68 -8.05
N ILE A 102 4.59 6.13 -6.81
CA ILE A 102 5.85 6.66 -6.29
C ILE A 102 6.83 5.54 -5.89
N ALA A 103 6.34 4.31 -5.73
CA ALA A 103 7.15 3.10 -5.61
C ALA A 103 6.36 1.85 -5.99
N GLU A 104 7.06 0.88 -6.55
CA GLU A 104 6.62 -0.48 -6.75
C GLU A 104 7.04 -1.33 -5.54
N LEU A 105 6.08 -2.03 -4.93
CA LEU A 105 6.29 -2.80 -3.70
C LEU A 105 6.61 -4.28 -3.97
N GLY A 106 6.55 -4.69 -5.23
CA GLY A 106 6.67 -6.07 -5.69
C GLY A 106 5.32 -6.72 -5.97
N ALA A 107 5.34 -7.74 -6.85
CA ALA A 107 4.13 -8.47 -7.25
C ALA A 107 3.63 -9.36 -6.12
N HIS A 108 2.31 -9.41 -5.93
CA HIS A 108 1.60 -10.30 -5.00
C HIS A 108 1.93 -10.13 -3.51
N VAL A 109 2.63 -9.07 -3.11
CA VAL A 109 3.01 -8.87 -1.70
C VAL A 109 1.82 -8.52 -0.80
N ALA A 110 0.70 -8.10 -1.37
CA ALA A 110 -0.54 -7.73 -0.71
C ALA A 110 -0.35 -6.65 0.39
N PRO A 111 -0.09 -5.39 0.03
CA PRO A 111 -0.01 -4.32 1.02
C PRO A 111 -1.41 -4.04 1.59
N THR A 112 -1.61 -4.32 2.89
CA THR A 112 -2.91 -4.20 3.55
C THR A 112 -2.98 -3.05 4.56
N GLY A 113 -1.88 -2.74 5.24
CA GLY A 113 -1.83 -1.63 6.19
C GLY A 113 -0.75 -0.63 5.84
N LEU A 114 -1.04 0.65 6.02
CA LEU A 114 -0.11 1.75 5.81
C LEU A 114 -0.29 2.79 6.90
N GLN A 115 0.81 3.19 7.55
CA GLN A 115 0.75 4.28 8.52
C GLN A 115 2.06 5.08 8.57
N PHE A 116 1.95 6.40 8.63
CA PHE A 116 3.08 7.28 8.94
C PHE A 116 3.48 7.18 10.41
N TYR A 117 4.77 7.15 10.69
CA TYR A 117 5.26 7.23 12.05
C TYR A 117 5.17 8.67 12.56
N LYS A 118 4.31 8.87 13.56
CA LYS A 118 4.04 10.16 14.23
C LYS A 118 4.48 10.14 15.70
N GLY A 119 5.06 9.00 16.16
CA GLY A 119 5.50 8.80 17.54
C GLY A 119 6.84 9.45 17.86
N ASN A 120 7.22 9.39 19.14
CA ASN A 120 8.50 9.94 19.64
C ASN A 120 9.44 8.86 20.17
N MET A 121 9.01 7.58 20.27
CA MET A 121 9.85 6.49 20.79
C MET A 121 11.02 6.17 19.87
N PHE A 122 10.85 6.34 18.55
CA PHE A 122 11.85 6.12 17.53
C PHE A 122 12.00 7.39 16.67
N PRO A 123 12.78 8.40 17.13
CA PRO A 123 12.92 9.68 16.42
C PRO A 123 13.42 9.52 14.99
N GLU A 124 14.24 8.51 14.71
CA GLU A 124 14.78 8.17 13.40
C GLU A 124 13.73 7.64 12.40
N PHE A 125 12.53 7.30 12.89
CA PHE A 125 11.41 6.86 12.04
C PHE A 125 10.42 7.98 11.73
N LYS A 126 10.65 9.18 12.23
CA LYS A 126 9.71 10.30 12.06
C LYS A 126 9.41 10.53 10.57
N ASN A 127 8.12 10.61 10.23
CA ASN A 127 7.60 10.76 8.87
C ASN A 127 7.90 9.59 7.90
N ASN A 128 8.49 8.49 8.38
CA ASN A 128 8.58 7.28 7.58
C ASN A 128 7.21 6.60 7.49
N ILE A 129 6.99 5.81 6.46
CA ILE A 129 5.79 5.00 6.28
C ILE A 129 6.11 3.56 6.68
N PHE A 130 5.26 2.95 7.49
CA PHE A 130 5.25 1.50 7.73
C PHE A 130 4.14 0.87 6.90
N ILE A 131 4.48 -0.16 6.13
CA ILE A 131 3.54 -0.90 5.28
C ILE A 131 3.64 -2.37 5.64
N THR A 132 2.50 -2.99 5.96
CA THR A 132 2.41 -4.44 6.11
C THR A 132 2.22 -5.08 4.74
N LEU A 133 3.12 -5.99 4.40
CA LEU A 133 3.01 -6.85 3.24
C LEU A 133 2.44 -8.19 3.73
N HIS A 134 1.12 -8.34 3.60
CA HIS A 134 0.34 -9.46 4.15
C HIS A 134 0.74 -10.82 3.55
N GLY A 135 1.28 -10.79 2.33
CA GLY A 135 1.87 -11.95 1.68
C GLY A 135 1.00 -12.56 0.59
N SER A 136 1.69 -13.23 -0.32
CA SER A 136 1.10 -13.77 -1.55
C SER A 136 0.18 -14.97 -1.30
N TRP A 137 -0.82 -15.11 -2.18
CA TRP A 137 -1.62 -16.33 -2.31
C TRP A 137 -1.57 -16.89 -3.75
N ASN A 138 -1.33 -16.04 -4.73
CA ASN A 138 -1.33 -16.33 -6.16
C ASN A 138 0.09 -16.20 -6.74
N ARG A 139 1.01 -17.04 -6.27
CA ARG A 139 2.41 -17.07 -6.70
C ARG A 139 3.03 -18.44 -6.42
N SER A 140 3.91 -18.92 -7.31
CA SER A 140 4.61 -20.21 -7.16
C SER A 140 5.49 -20.26 -5.92
N SER A 141 6.24 -19.18 -5.63
CA SER A 141 7.02 -19.00 -4.40
C SER A 141 6.46 -17.88 -3.58
N LYS A 142 6.23 -18.08 -2.30
CA LYS A 142 5.64 -17.07 -1.40
C LYS A 142 6.53 -15.86 -1.23
N VAL A 143 5.91 -14.67 -1.21
CA VAL A 143 6.57 -13.38 -0.99
C VAL A 143 5.73 -12.48 -0.09
N GLY A 144 6.32 -11.42 0.44
CA GLY A 144 5.68 -10.55 1.43
C GLY A 144 5.87 -11.11 2.83
N TYR A 145 4.80 -11.21 3.62
CA TYR A 145 4.80 -11.70 5.01
C TYR A 145 5.80 -10.94 5.89
N LYS A 146 5.82 -9.62 5.78
CA LYS A 146 6.75 -8.75 6.50
C LYS A 146 6.19 -7.33 6.62
N VAL A 147 6.82 -6.53 7.45
CA VAL A 147 6.61 -5.09 7.51
C VAL A 147 7.80 -4.41 6.89
N ILE A 148 7.55 -3.48 5.98
CA ILE A 148 8.59 -2.62 5.41
C ILE A 148 8.49 -1.21 5.96
N ARG A 149 9.62 -0.52 5.95
CA ARG A 149 9.75 0.91 6.22
C ARG A 149 10.11 1.63 4.93
N VAL A 150 9.30 2.61 4.55
CA VAL A 150 9.57 3.49 3.41
C VAL A 150 10.03 4.83 3.95
N ILE A 151 11.20 5.27 3.51
CA ILE A 151 11.82 6.54 3.85
C ILE A 151 11.56 7.51 2.71
N LEU A 152 11.03 8.68 3.04
CA LEU A 152 10.75 9.72 2.06
C LEU A 152 11.82 10.81 2.10
N ASP A 153 12.05 11.42 0.95
CA ASP A 153 12.81 12.67 0.83
C ASP A 153 11.97 13.90 1.26
N ASP A 154 12.57 15.07 1.28
CA ASP A 154 11.91 16.33 1.66
C ASP A 154 10.75 16.71 0.71
N SER A 155 10.74 16.19 -0.51
CA SER A 155 9.67 16.38 -1.50
C SER A 155 8.53 15.38 -1.31
N GLY A 156 8.73 14.38 -0.41
CA GLY A 156 7.81 13.30 -0.12
C GLY A 156 7.79 12.23 -1.22
N ASN A 157 8.89 12.06 -1.95
CA ASN A 157 9.11 10.91 -2.81
C ASN A 157 9.90 9.83 -2.07
N VAL A 158 9.87 8.60 -2.57
CA VAL A 158 10.57 7.49 -1.94
C VAL A 158 12.08 7.61 -2.15
N ALA A 159 12.82 7.81 -1.06
CA ALA A 159 14.28 7.78 -1.05
C ALA A 159 14.82 6.35 -0.92
N SER A 160 14.19 5.52 -0.09
CA SER A 160 14.54 4.10 0.05
C SER A 160 13.43 3.30 0.72
N THR A 161 13.46 1.98 0.51
CA THR A 161 12.59 1.01 1.16
C THR A 161 13.44 -0.04 1.84
N GLN A 162 13.11 -0.40 3.08
CA GLN A 162 13.87 -1.34 3.92
C GLN A 162 12.93 -2.33 4.60
N ASP A 163 13.38 -3.57 4.79
CA ASP A 163 12.68 -4.50 5.67
C ASP A 163 12.77 -3.98 7.12
N PHE A 164 11.62 -3.95 7.81
CA PHE A 164 11.54 -3.51 9.20
C PHE A 164 11.33 -4.68 10.15
N ILE A 165 10.34 -5.52 9.88
CA ILE A 165 10.09 -6.74 10.65
C ILE A 165 9.83 -7.86 9.65
N SER A 166 10.51 -8.99 9.83
CA SER A 166 10.33 -10.22 9.06
C SER A 166 10.32 -11.42 9.99
N GLY A 167 10.12 -12.63 9.45
CA GLY A 167 10.15 -13.88 10.20
C GLY A 167 8.85 -14.67 10.16
N TRP A 168 7.78 -14.12 9.60
CA TRP A 168 6.53 -14.85 9.37
C TRP A 168 6.61 -15.86 8.21
N LEU A 169 7.60 -15.73 7.33
CA LEU A 169 7.87 -16.64 6.24
C LEU A 169 9.27 -17.25 6.39
N SER A 170 9.35 -18.60 6.41
CA SER A 170 10.61 -19.37 6.42
C SER A 170 10.52 -20.50 5.41
N GLY A 171 11.19 -20.37 4.26
CA GLY A 171 10.92 -21.19 3.08
C GLY A 171 9.47 -21.01 2.65
N ASP A 172 8.72 -22.12 2.57
CA ASP A 172 7.28 -22.09 2.25
C ASP A 172 6.36 -22.11 3.48
N LYS A 173 6.93 -22.12 4.69
CA LYS A 173 6.15 -22.16 5.94
C LYS A 173 5.80 -20.75 6.38
N VAL A 174 4.51 -20.49 6.54
CA VAL A 174 3.96 -19.23 7.03
C VAL A 174 3.50 -19.42 8.46
N SER A 175 4.03 -18.61 9.39
CA SER A 175 3.64 -18.61 10.81
C SER A 175 2.64 -17.51 11.16
N GLY A 176 2.42 -16.54 10.28
CA GLY A 176 1.49 -15.44 10.46
C GLY A 176 1.45 -14.53 9.23
N ARG A 177 0.52 -13.57 9.24
CA ARG A 177 0.32 -12.59 8.17
C ARG A 177 0.10 -11.20 8.77
N PRO A 178 1.12 -10.31 8.75
CA PRO A 178 0.97 -8.97 9.29
C PRO A 178 -0.06 -8.17 8.47
N SER A 179 -1.07 -7.60 9.14
CA SER A 179 -2.22 -6.99 8.46
C SER A 179 -2.21 -5.47 8.53
N ALA A 180 -1.93 -4.87 9.70
CA ALA A 180 -1.92 -3.43 9.85
C ALA A 180 -0.93 -2.95 10.92
N PRO A 181 -0.18 -1.86 10.67
CA PRO A 181 0.58 -1.15 11.70
C PRO A 181 -0.34 -0.16 12.42
N PHE A 182 -0.06 0.09 13.70
CA PHE A 182 -0.70 1.14 14.48
C PHE A 182 0.29 1.81 15.42
N ILE A 183 0.39 3.14 15.37
CA ILE A 183 1.29 3.91 16.22
C ILE A 183 0.57 4.31 17.50
N MET A 184 1.05 3.80 18.62
CA MET A 184 0.51 4.09 19.95
C MET A 184 0.90 5.51 20.39
N ARG A 185 0.19 6.03 21.43
CA ARG A 185 0.48 7.36 22.00
C ARG A 185 1.89 7.47 22.61
N ASP A 186 2.42 6.37 23.13
CA ASP A 186 3.79 6.30 23.66
C ASP A 186 4.87 6.17 22.57
N GLY A 187 4.47 6.09 21.30
CA GLY A 187 5.33 5.94 20.15
C GLY A 187 5.70 4.49 19.83
N SER A 188 5.26 3.49 20.61
CA SER A 188 5.41 2.09 20.22
C SER A 188 4.56 1.75 19.00
N ILE A 189 4.96 0.70 18.28
CA ILE A 189 4.27 0.26 17.06
C ILE A 189 3.58 -1.07 17.35
N LEU A 190 2.27 -1.15 17.12
CA LEU A 190 1.55 -2.42 17.11
C LEU A 190 1.46 -2.93 15.67
N ILE A 191 1.56 -4.23 15.50
CA ILE A 191 1.33 -4.93 14.23
C ILE A 191 0.28 -6.01 14.50
N SER A 192 -0.86 -5.92 13.84
CA SER A 192 -1.87 -6.99 13.87
C SER A 192 -1.50 -8.11 12.92
N ASP A 193 -1.88 -9.33 13.27
CA ASP A 193 -1.67 -10.55 12.50
C ASP A 193 -2.95 -11.39 12.55
N ASP A 194 -3.66 -11.48 11.44
CA ASP A 194 -4.97 -12.14 11.37
C ASP A 194 -4.86 -13.67 11.22
N GLN A 195 -3.74 -14.17 10.72
CA GLN A 195 -3.52 -15.61 10.65
C GLN A 195 -3.05 -16.18 11.99
N ALA A 196 -2.13 -15.51 12.68
CA ALA A 196 -1.62 -15.97 13.97
C ALA A 196 -2.57 -15.61 15.14
N ASN A 197 -3.64 -14.82 14.90
CA ASN A 197 -4.52 -14.26 15.92
C ASN A 197 -3.73 -13.50 17.01
N ALA A 198 -2.76 -12.69 16.58
CA ALA A 198 -1.81 -12.03 17.45
C ALA A 198 -1.73 -10.53 17.17
N VAL A 199 -1.25 -9.79 18.17
CA VAL A 199 -0.80 -8.41 18.03
C VAL A 199 0.61 -8.31 18.60
N TYR A 200 1.55 -7.91 17.78
CA TYR A 200 2.93 -7.69 18.19
C TYR A 200 3.14 -6.24 18.59
N ARG A 201 3.96 -5.99 19.61
CA ARG A 201 4.32 -4.64 20.01
C ARG A 201 5.82 -4.43 19.90
N VAL A 202 6.21 -3.40 19.16
CA VAL A 202 7.59 -2.96 18.99
C VAL A 202 7.86 -1.78 19.92
N THR A 203 8.86 -1.93 20.79
CA THR A 203 9.29 -0.89 21.73
C THR A 203 10.80 -0.71 21.64
N SER A 204 11.31 0.48 21.99
CA SER A 204 12.74 0.65 22.22
C SER A 204 13.16 -0.10 23.49
N ARG A 205 14.39 -0.65 23.50
CA ARG A 205 14.99 -1.09 24.77
C ARG A 205 15.32 0.17 25.56
N SER A 206 14.79 0.30 26.77
CA SER A 206 15.32 1.29 27.72
C SER A 206 16.79 0.95 27.95
N SER A 207 17.71 1.85 27.63
CA SER A 207 19.08 1.77 28.08
C SER A 207 19.02 1.96 29.61
N TYR A 208 19.21 0.88 30.37
CA TYR A 208 19.48 0.93 31.80
C TYR A 208 20.92 1.38 32.03
#